data_71604b658c7971696f55c0dcb8bdc050
#
_entry.id   71604b658c7971696f55c0dcb8bdc050
#
_cell.length_a   1.000
_cell.length_b   1.000
_cell.length_c   1.000
_cell.angle_alpha   90.00
_cell.angle_beta   90.00
_cell.angle_gamma   90.00
#
_symmetry.space_group_name_H-M   'P 1'
#
loop_
_entity.id
_entity.type
_entity.pdbx_description
1 polymer ?
#
loop_
_entity_poly.entity_id
_entity_poly.type
_entity_poly.pdbx_seq_one_letter_code
_entity_poly.pdbx_strand_id
1 'polypeptide(L)'
;MSLVYILITIVLTVYGQLIVKWQVNLAGEFPSDSWDKVLFLGRLMLNPWIISSMVAALLASFTWIAALTQLELSYAYPFMGLTFIFVLMLSALMFQEALGWEKIMGVALIVAGITLSSQG
;
A
#
# COMPACT_ATOMS: atom_id res chain seq x y z
N MET A 1 -18.80 -7.30 -9.88
CA MET A 1 -18.70 -7.05 -8.42
C MET A 1 -17.35 -7.43 -7.86
N SER A 2 -16.75 -8.53 -8.29
CA SER A 2 -15.45 -8.98 -7.78
C SER A 2 -14.33 -7.95 -8.00
N LEU A 3 -14.30 -7.31 -9.17
CA LEU A 3 -13.32 -6.27 -9.45
C LEU A 3 -13.51 -5.04 -8.58
N VAL A 4 -14.75 -4.76 -8.18
CA VAL A 4 -15.04 -3.67 -7.24
C VAL A 4 -14.38 -3.94 -5.89
N TYR A 5 -14.42 -5.17 -5.40
CA TYR A 5 -13.75 -5.54 -4.15
C TYR A 5 -12.24 -5.36 -4.26
N ILE A 6 -11.65 -5.73 -5.40
CA ILE A 6 -10.21 -5.51 -5.63
C ILE A 6 -9.89 -4.02 -5.60
N LEU A 7 -10.70 -3.19 -6.28
CA LEU A 7 -10.49 -1.74 -6.30
C LEU A 7 -10.57 -1.13 -4.91
N ILE A 8 -11.56 -1.55 -4.10
CA ILE A 8 -11.71 -1.09 -2.73
C ILE A 8 -10.47 -1.49 -1.91
N THR A 9 -10.01 -2.73 -2.08
CA THR A 9 -8.81 -3.22 -1.40
C THR A 9 -7.59 -2.34 -1.75
N ILE A 10 -7.43 -2.03 -3.03
CA ILE A 10 -6.32 -1.19 -3.50
C ILE A 10 -6.39 0.20 -2.88
N VAL A 11 -7.56 0.84 -2.91
CA VAL A 11 -7.74 2.18 -2.35
C VAL A 11 -7.42 2.20 -0.86
N LEU A 12 -7.94 1.23 -0.10
CA LEU A 12 -7.70 1.15 1.34
C LEU A 12 -6.22 0.90 1.64
N THR A 13 -5.57 0.04 0.86
CA THR A 13 -4.16 -0.27 1.04
C THR A 13 -3.29 0.96 0.74
N VAL A 14 -3.58 1.67 -0.35
CA VAL A 14 -2.86 2.89 -0.72
C VAL A 14 -3.01 3.94 0.37
N TYR A 15 -4.24 4.15 0.85
CA TYR A 15 -4.49 5.08 1.94
C TYR A 15 -3.63 4.74 3.16
N GLY A 16 -3.63 3.47 3.57
CA GLY A 16 -2.87 3.04 4.74
C GLY A 16 -1.38 3.28 4.57
N GLN A 17 -0.83 2.98 3.41
CA GLN A 17 0.59 3.17 3.16
C GLN A 17 0.99 4.64 3.18
N LEU A 18 0.18 5.50 2.58
CA LEU A 18 0.45 6.94 2.55
C LEU A 18 0.37 7.56 3.95
N ILE A 19 -0.62 7.14 4.74
CA ILE A 19 -0.80 7.64 6.11
C ILE A 19 0.39 7.23 6.98
N VAL A 20 0.83 5.99 6.88
CA VAL A 20 1.98 5.50 7.65
C VAL A 20 3.22 6.30 7.30
N LYS A 21 3.49 6.51 6.01
CA LYS A 21 4.68 7.27 5.58
C LYS A 21 4.62 8.72 6.05
N TRP A 22 3.45 9.33 5.96
CA TRP A 22 3.24 10.70 6.42
C TRP A 22 3.55 10.84 7.91
N GLN A 23 3.01 9.95 8.72
CA GLN A 23 3.20 10.01 10.17
C GLN A 23 4.64 9.65 10.57
N VAL A 24 5.26 8.71 9.87
CA VAL A 24 6.67 8.38 10.10
C VAL A 24 7.56 9.59 9.81
N ASN A 25 7.29 10.31 8.73
CA ASN A 25 8.04 11.52 8.41
C ASN A 25 7.90 12.59 9.50
N LEU A 26 6.70 12.73 10.07
CA LEU A 26 6.45 13.69 11.15
C LEU A 26 7.07 13.27 12.47
N ALA A 27 7.24 11.96 12.70
CA ALA A 27 7.77 11.44 13.96
C ALA A 27 9.28 11.65 14.10
N GLY A 28 10.00 11.86 12.99
CA GLY A 28 11.43 12.10 13.00
C GLY A 28 12.25 10.84 12.80
N GLU A 29 13.51 10.89 13.23
CA GLU A 29 14.44 9.80 13.00
C GLU A 29 14.15 8.59 13.89
N PHE A 30 14.37 7.41 13.31
CA PHE A 30 14.26 6.15 14.03
C PHE A 30 15.45 6.02 15.00
N PRO A 31 15.20 5.77 16.30
CA PRO A 31 16.27 5.68 17.28
C PRO A 31 17.24 4.52 16.99
N SER A 32 18.46 4.65 17.47
CA SER A 32 19.48 3.61 17.30
C SER A 32 19.50 2.58 18.43
N ASP A 33 19.01 2.96 19.64
CA ASP A 33 18.93 2.06 20.78
C ASP A 33 17.70 1.13 20.63
N SER A 34 17.87 -0.14 20.96
CA SER A 34 16.81 -1.15 20.84
C SER A 34 15.58 -0.81 21.66
N TRP A 35 15.76 -0.34 22.90
CA TRP A 35 14.63 0.03 23.77
C TRP A 35 13.89 1.25 23.24
N ASP A 36 14.65 2.26 22.78
CA ASP A 36 14.07 3.47 22.20
C ASP A 36 13.31 3.17 20.91
N LYS A 37 13.78 2.20 20.11
CA LYS A 37 13.06 1.73 18.92
C LYS A 37 11.69 1.18 19.28
N VAL A 38 11.61 0.36 20.32
CA VAL A 38 10.34 -0.21 20.78
C VAL A 38 9.39 0.88 21.24
N LEU A 39 9.89 1.86 22.00
CA LEU A 39 9.09 2.98 22.47
C LEU A 39 8.60 3.86 21.32
N PHE A 40 9.47 4.10 20.33
CA PHE A 40 9.14 4.88 19.13
C PHE A 40 7.99 4.22 18.37
N LEU A 41 8.12 2.93 18.10
CA LEU A 41 7.08 2.18 17.39
C LEU A 41 5.78 2.12 18.19
N GLY A 42 5.88 1.96 19.52
CA GLY A 42 4.72 1.94 20.38
C GLY A 42 3.95 3.26 20.36
N ARG A 43 4.67 4.38 20.34
CA ARG A 43 4.04 5.72 20.24
C ARG A 43 3.34 5.89 18.90
N LEU A 44 3.97 5.41 17.80
CA LEU A 44 3.34 5.46 16.50
C LEU A 44 2.05 4.63 16.47
N MET A 45 2.04 3.47 17.11
CA MET A 45 0.86 2.62 17.16
C MET A 45 -0.31 3.27 17.92
N LEU A 46 -0.02 4.22 18.81
CA LEU A 46 -1.06 4.97 19.53
C LEU A 46 -1.53 6.22 18.78
N ASN A 47 -0.87 6.58 17.67
CA ASN A 47 -1.24 7.73 16.87
C ASN A 47 -2.58 7.46 16.18
N PRO A 48 -3.57 8.39 16.27
CA PRO A 48 -4.88 8.16 15.64
C PRO A 48 -4.81 7.93 14.14
N TRP A 49 -3.89 8.59 13.44
CA TRP A 49 -3.72 8.40 11.99
C TRP A 49 -3.19 7.01 11.67
N ILE A 50 -2.23 6.53 12.45
CA ILE A 50 -1.71 5.16 12.29
C ILE A 50 -2.82 4.15 12.60
N ILE A 51 -3.63 4.40 13.63
CA ILE A 51 -4.78 3.54 13.94
C ILE A 51 -5.75 3.52 12.77
N SER A 52 -6.00 4.66 12.12
CA SER A 52 -6.87 4.70 10.94
C SER A 52 -6.30 3.86 9.79
N SER A 53 -4.98 3.85 9.62
CA SER A 53 -4.35 3.02 8.60
C SER A 53 -4.50 1.54 8.91
N MET A 54 -4.45 1.16 10.18
CA MET A 54 -4.66 -0.22 10.61
C MET A 54 -6.10 -0.67 10.37
N VAL A 55 -7.06 0.21 10.66
CA VAL A 55 -8.48 -0.06 10.38
C VAL A 55 -8.67 -0.22 8.86
N ALA A 56 -8.05 0.64 8.06
CA ALA A 56 -8.12 0.52 6.61
C ALA A 56 -7.54 -0.81 6.13
N ALA A 57 -6.43 -1.27 6.71
CA ALA A 57 -5.83 -2.55 6.37
C ALA A 57 -6.77 -3.72 6.73
N LEU A 58 -7.44 -3.63 7.86
CA LEU A 58 -8.41 -4.64 8.27
C LEU A 58 -9.59 -4.70 7.29
N LEU A 59 -10.14 -3.54 6.92
CA LEU A 59 -11.20 -3.46 5.93
C LEU A 59 -10.75 -3.97 4.56
N ALA A 60 -9.51 -3.67 4.18
CA ALA A 60 -8.93 -4.19 2.95
C ALA A 60 -8.86 -5.72 2.96
N SER A 61 -8.58 -6.30 4.12
CA SER A 61 -8.56 -7.77 4.26
C SER A 61 -9.94 -8.35 3.99
N PHE A 62 -11.01 -7.73 4.50
CA PHE A 62 -12.36 -8.19 4.24
C PHE A 62 -12.74 -8.11 2.76
N THR A 63 -12.43 -7.00 2.10
CA THR A 63 -12.74 -6.85 0.67
C THR A 63 -11.90 -7.80 -0.17
N TRP A 64 -10.66 -8.06 0.23
CA TRP A 64 -9.80 -9.02 -0.45
C TRP A 64 -10.37 -10.44 -0.35
N ILE A 65 -10.81 -10.83 0.84
CA ILE A 65 -11.45 -12.13 1.05
C ILE A 65 -12.70 -12.23 0.18
N ALA A 66 -13.53 -11.17 0.14
CA ALA A 66 -14.72 -11.15 -0.69
C ALA A 66 -14.39 -11.34 -2.17
N ALA A 67 -13.31 -10.70 -2.65
CA ALA A 67 -12.88 -10.87 -4.03
C ALA A 67 -12.48 -12.32 -4.31
N LEU A 68 -11.78 -12.95 -3.39
CA LEU A 68 -11.28 -14.32 -3.58
C LEU A 68 -12.36 -15.38 -3.49
N THR A 69 -13.56 -15.02 -3.02
CA THR A 69 -14.69 -15.96 -3.08
C THR A 69 -15.15 -16.22 -4.50
N GLN A 70 -14.81 -15.33 -5.43
CA GLN A 70 -15.28 -15.40 -6.82
C GLN A 70 -14.14 -15.46 -7.84
N LEU A 71 -12.94 -15.06 -7.44
CA LEU A 71 -11.79 -14.99 -8.33
C LEU A 71 -10.66 -15.90 -7.86
N GLU A 72 -9.94 -16.47 -8.80
CA GLU A 72 -8.74 -17.21 -8.47
C GLU A 72 -7.65 -16.26 -7.96
N LEU A 73 -6.84 -16.74 -7.02
CA LEU A 73 -5.76 -15.97 -6.47
C LEU A 73 -4.77 -15.55 -7.54
N SER A 74 -4.46 -16.45 -8.47
CA SER A 74 -3.51 -16.17 -9.56
C SER A 74 -4.01 -15.09 -10.52
N TYR A 75 -5.33 -14.90 -10.59
CA TYR A 75 -5.94 -13.84 -11.39
C TYR A 75 -6.00 -12.53 -10.63
N ALA A 76 -6.44 -12.59 -9.36
CA ALA A 76 -6.68 -11.40 -8.55
C ALA A 76 -5.38 -10.74 -8.06
N TYR A 77 -4.39 -11.54 -7.70
CA TYR A 77 -3.19 -11.02 -7.04
C TYR A 77 -2.39 -10.04 -7.93
N PRO A 78 -2.21 -10.27 -9.24
CA PRO A 78 -1.50 -9.30 -10.08
C PRO A 78 -2.12 -7.91 -10.07
N PHE A 79 -3.45 -7.79 -9.90
CA PHE A 79 -4.10 -6.49 -9.80
C PHE A 79 -3.64 -5.70 -8.57
N MET A 80 -3.19 -6.38 -7.53
CA MET A 80 -2.62 -5.71 -6.36
C MET A 80 -1.32 -4.99 -6.69
N GLY A 81 -0.69 -5.31 -7.81
CA GLY A 81 0.44 -4.53 -8.33
C GLY A 81 0.08 -3.09 -8.63
N LEU A 82 -1.20 -2.79 -8.89
CA LEU A 82 -1.65 -1.41 -9.04
C LEU A 82 -1.45 -0.60 -7.77
N THR A 83 -1.50 -1.24 -6.61
CA THR A 83 -1.18 -0.59 -5.33
C THR A 83 0.22 0.01 -5.38
N PHE A 84 1.18 -0.75 -5.90
CA PHE A 84 2.56 -0.29 -6.03
C PHE A 84 2.64 0.97 -6.90
N ILE A 85 1.94 0.97 -8.03
CA ILE A 85 1.93 2.09 -8.95
C ILE A 85 1.34 3.34 -8.29
N PHE A 86 0.18 3.21 -7.65
CA PHE A 86 -0.49 4.33 -7.00
C PHE A 86 0.34 4.88 -5.83
N VAL A 87 0.92 3.99 -5.00
CA VAL A 87 1.77 4.43 -3.91
C VAL A 87 2.98 5.18 -4.44
N LEU A 88 3.60 4.67 -5.49
CA LEU A 88 4.77 5.30 -6.08
C LEU A 88 4.46 6.71 -6.60
N MET A 89 3.37 6.83 -7.35
CA MET A 89 2.96 8.12 -7.93
C MET A 89 2.54 9.12 -6.86
N LEU A 90 1.71 8.68 -5.92
CA LEU A 90 1.19 9.57 -4.89
C LEU A 90 2.27 9.95 -3.88
N SER A 91 3.19 9.05 -3.54
CA SER A 91 4.29 9.39 -2.64
C SER A 91 5.24 10.40 -3.29
N ALA A 92 5.46 10.30 -4.60
CA ALA A 92 6.26 11.29 -5.31
C ALA A 92 5.62 12.67 -5.26
N LEU A 93 4.29 12.75 -5.38
CA LEU A 93 3.56 14.01 -5.35
C LEU A 93 3.45 14.57 -3.94
N MET A 94 3.13 13.73 -2.95
CA MET A 94 2.86 14.17 -1.58
C MET A 94 4.12 14.43 -0.77
N PHE A 95 5.14 13.60 -0.94
CA PHE A 95 6.37 13.67 -0.15
C PHE A 95 7.56 14.15 -0.98
N GLN A 96 7.32 14.51 -2.23
CA GLN A 96 8.33 15.00 -3.15
C GLN A 96 9.51 14.03 -3.29
N GLU A 97 9.22 12.73 -3.26
CA GLU A 97 10.22 11.71 -3.48
C GLU A 97 10.61 11.68 -4.97
N ALA A 98 11.89 11.44 -5.24
CA ALA A 98 12.39 11.43 -6.60
C ALA A 98 11.88 10.21 -7.37
N LEU A 99 11.40 10.45 -8.59
CA LEU A 99 11.05 9.40 -9.53
C LEU A 99 12.13 9.32 -10.61
N GLY A 100 13.12 8.45 -10.39
CA GLY A 100 14.13 8.19 -11.41
C GLY A 100 13.53 7.38 -12.57
N TRP A 101 14.23 7.40 -13.71
CA TRP A 101 13.76 6.64 -14.86
C TRP A 101 13.67 5.13 -14.56
N GLU A 102 14.48 4.64 -13.63
CA GLU A 102 14.45 3.24 -13.21
C GLU A 102 13.11 2.87 -12.57
N LYS A 103 12.57 3.76 -11.73
CA LYS A 103 11.24 3.55 -11.14
C LYS A 103 10.14 3.59 -12.19
N ILE A 104 10.26 4.50 -13.15
CA ILE A 104 9.29 4.61 -14.25
C ILE A 104 9.33 3.34 -15.11
N MET A 105 10.51 2.83 -15.41
CA MET A 105 10.64 1.58 -16.16
C MET A 105 10.06 0.40 -15.40
N GLY A 106 10.31 0.34 -14.08
CA GLY A 106 9.75 -0.71 -13.24
C GLY A 106 8.23 -0.68 -13.23
N VAL A 107 7.63 0.52 -13.15
CA VAL A 107 6.18 0.68 -13.23
C VAL A 107 5.65 0.20 -14.58
N ALA A 108 6.34 0.54 -15.67
CA ALA A 108 5.95 0.08 -17.00
C ALA A 108 5.95 -1.45 -17.09
N LEU A 109 6.94 -2.11 -16.49
CA LEU A 109 7.01 -3.56 -16.44
C LEU A 109 5.87 -4.16 -15.62
N ILE A 110 5.52 -3.53 -14.50
CA ILE A 110 4.40 -3.96 -13.67
C ILE A 110 3.09 -3.88 -14.45
N VAL A 111 2.85 -2.76 -15.14
CA VAL A 111 1.64 -2.58 -15.95
C VAL A 111 1.57 -3.65 -17.03
N ALA A 112 2.70 -3.90 -17.74
CA ALA A 112 2.75 -4.92 -18.76
C ALA A 112 2.46 -6.29 -18.18
N GLY A 113 3.01 -6.61 -17.00
CA GLY A 113 2.77 -7.88 -16.33
C GLY A 113 1.32 -8.07 -15.92
N ILE A 114 0.69 -7.03 -15.37
CA ILE A 114 -0.73 -7.07 -14.98
C ILE A 114 -1.60 -7.31 -16.22
N THR A 115 -1.33 -6.58 -17.30
CA THR A 115 -2.08 -6.71 -18.53
C THR A 115 -1.99 -8.13 -19.09
N LEU A 116 -0.79 -8.69 -19.12
CA LEU A 116 -0.58 -10.05 -19.60
C LEU A 116 -1.27 -11.08 -18.68
N SER A 117 -1.16 -10.91 -17.37
CA SER A 117 -1.76 -11.83 -16.39
C SER A 117 -3.28 -11.83 -16.46
N SER A 118 -3.88 -10.68 -16.79
CA SER A 118 -5.34 -10.58 -16.85
C SER A 118 -5.94 -11.33 -18.03
N GLN A 119 -5.13 -11.71 -19.01
CA GLN A 119 -5.55 -12.45 -20.19
C GLN A 119 -5.40 -13.96 -20.05
N GLY A 120 -4.67 -14.38 -19.01
CA GLY A 120 -4.41 -15.79 -18.78
C GLY A 120 -5.45 -16.53 -17.96
#